data_38b3f50806b2ac00067f39bc6bc3cf3f
#
_entry.id   38b3f50806b2ac00067f39bc6bc3cf3f
#
_cell.length_a   1.000
_cell.length_b   1.000
_cell.length_c   1.000
_cell.angle_alpha   90.00
_cell.angle_beta   90.00
_cell.angle_gamma   90.00
#
_symmetry.space_group_name_H-M   'P 1'
#
loop_
_entity.id
_entity.type
_entity.pdbx_description
1 polymer ?
#
loop_
_entity_poly.entity_id
_entity_poly.type
_entity_poly.pdbx_seq_one_letter_code
_entity_poly.pdbx_strand_id
1 'polypeptide(L)'
;SSNDERLSSKEESNLATGSVKWFSEDKGYGFIVPDEGGKDLFVHYSNIDGQGFRSLEEGQRVEFEPAQGRKGLEATKVRPC
;
A
#
# COMPACT_ATOMS: atom_id res chain seq x y z
N SER A 1 -19.39 5.55 10.11
CA SER A 1 -19.74 5.32 10.09
C SER A 1 -20.08 4.60 9.99
N SER A 2 -20.00 4.74 10.18
CA SER A 2 -20.38 4.29 10.16
C SER A 2 -20.56 3.37 9.89
N ASN A 3 -20.50 3.32 9.94
CA ASN A 3 -20.74 2.61 9.76
C ASN A 3 -20.76 1.69 9.30
N ASP A 4 -20.49 1.65 9.17
CA ASP A 4 -20.66 0.93 8.88
C ASP A 4 -20.45 -0.06 8.68
N GLU A 5 -20.19 -0.11 8.87
CA GLU A 5 -20.12 -0.82 8.86
C GLU A 5 -20.19 -1.83 8.58
N ARG A 6 -20.24 -2.00 8.65
CA ARG A 6 -20.55 -2.78 8.55
C ARG A 6 -20.70 -3.71 7.98
N LEU A 7 -20.56 -3.69 7.74
CA LEU A 7 -20.86 -4.37 7.27
C LEU A 7 -20.71 -5.20 6.59
N SER A 8 -20.41 -5.20 6.18
CA SER A 8 -20.25 -5.88 5.49
C SER A 8 -19.59 -6.69 5.25
N SER A 9 -19.28 -6.78 5.35
CA SER A 9 -18.47 -7.41 5.43
C SER A 9 -17.91 -8.59 4.84
N LYS A 10 -18.29 -9.33 4.22
CA LYS A 10 -17.77 -10.37 3.79
C LYS A 10 -16.75 -10.21 2.84
N GLU A 11 -16.78 -9.37 2.03
CA GLU A 11 -15.71 -9.18 1.27
C GLU A 11 -14.95 -8.22 1.67
N GLU A 12 -14.54 -8.15 2.85
CA GLU A 12 -13.79 -7.14 3.24
C GLU A 12 -12.50 -7.19 2.72
N SER A 13 -12.06 -6.20 2.16
CA SER A 13 -10.73 -6.07 1.76
C SER A 13 -9.93 -5.73 2.93
N ASN A 14 -8.77 -6.21 3.06
CA ASN A 14 -7.88 -5.87 4.16
C ASN A 14 -7.07 -4.65 3.81
N LEU A 15 -7.71 -3.62 3.29
CA LEU A 15 -6.99 -2.42 2.89
C LEU A 15 -6.45 -1.68 4.09
N ALA A 16 -5.27 -1.15 3.95
CA ALA A 16 -4.62 -0.37 5.00
C ALA A 16 -4.08 0.90 4.37
N THR A 17 -3.66 1.83 5.20
CA THR A 17 -3.09 3.07 4.70
C THR A 17 -1.73 3.28 5.33
N GLY A 18 -0.91 4.07 4.67
CA GLY A 18 0.41 4.36 5.17
C GLY A 18 1.03 5.48 4.37
N SER A 19 2.31 5.72 4.62
CA SER A 19 3.06 6.75 3.92
C SER A 19 4.23 6.12 3.22
N VAL A 20 4.58 6.64 2.08
CA VAL A 20 5.73 6.13 1.34
C VAL A 20 7.00 6.55 2.07
N LYS A 21 7.84 5.59 2.41
CA LYS A 21 9.11 5.90 3.04
C LYS A 21 10.06 6.39 1.97
N TRP A 22 10.16 5.69 0.87
CA TRP A 22 10.92 6.12 -0.29
C TRP A 22 10.55 5.21 -1.45
N PHE A 23 10.81 5.67 -2.63
CA PHE A 23 10.54 4.86 -3.81
C PHE A 23 11.57 5.21 -4.87
N SER A 24 12.12 4.18 -5.51
CA SER A 24 13.12 4.38 -6.55
C SER A 24 12.55 3.98 -7.89
N GLU A 25 12.40 4.95 -8.77
CA GLU A 25 11.90 4.64 -10.10
C GLU A 25 12.94 3.85 -10.88
N ASP A 26 14.20 4.08 -10.62
CA ASP A 26 15.24 3.35 -11.31
C ASP A 26 15.20 1.89 -10.97
N LYS A 27 14.96 1.58 -9.71
CA LYS A 27 14.92 0.20 -9.28
C LYS A 27 13.53 -0.40 -9.42
N GLY A 28 12.52 0.44 -9.46
CA GLY A 28 11.16 -0.04 -9.64
C GLY A 28 10.49 -0.51 -8.38
N TYR A 29 10.98 -0.11 -7.21
CA TYR A 29 10.36 -0.51 -5.97
C TYR A 29 10.65 0.48 -4.86
N GLY A 30 9.96 0.32 -3.75
CA GLY A 30 10.17 1.17 -2.61
C GLY A 30 9.56 0.52 -1.38
N PHE A 31 9.31 1.34 -0.36
CA PHE A 31 8.75 0.84 0.89
C PHE A 31 7.70 1.79 1.40
N ILE A 32 6.73 1.23 2.11
CA ILE A 32 5.64 2.01 2.69
C ILE A 32 5.62 1.74 4.19
N VAL A 33 5.47 2.80 4.96
CA VAL A 33 5.38 2.69 6.40
C VAL A 33 3.90 2.68 6.75
N PRO A 34 3.38 1.59 7.32
CA PRO A 34 1.95 1.53 7.62
C PRO A 34 1.59 2.49 8.76
N ASP A 35 0.38 3.02 8.71
CA ASP A 35 -0.07 3.93 9.75
C ASP A 35 -0.11 3.27 11.11
N GLU A 36 -0.44 2.01 11.15
CA GLU A 36 -0.50 1.32 12.43
C GLU A 36 0.86 1.08 13.03
N GLY A 37 1.91 1.29 12.26
CA GLY A 37 3.25 1.06 12.75
C GLY A 37 3.75 -0.32 12.35
N GLY A 38 4.94 -0.64 12.74
CA GLY A 38 5.50 -1.93 12.40
C GLY A 38 6.55 -1.79 11.31
N LYS A 39 6.82 -2.89 10.64
CA LYS A 39 7.87 -2.89 9.66
C LYS A 39 7.41 -2.31 8.36
N ASP A 40 8.34 -1.78 7.60
CA ASP A 40 8.04 -1.26 6.28
C ASP A 40 7.56 -2.39 5.38
N LEU A 41 6.69 -2.07 4.46
CA LEU A 41 6.18 -3.04 3.52
C LEU A 41 6.78 -2.77 2.15
N PHE A 42 7.23 -3.83 1.51
CA PHE A 42 7.82 -3.71 0.18
C PHE A 42 6.73 -3.41 -0.83
N VAL A 43 6.99 -2.51 -1.77
CA VAL A 43 6.07 -2.22 -2.85
C VAL A 43 6.83 -2.21 -4.16
N HIS A 44 6.35 -2.95 -5.14
CA HIS A 44 6.93 -2.97 -6.46
C HIS A 44 6.05 -2.13 -7.38
N TYR A 45 6.64 -1.55 -8.42
CA TYR A 45 5.87 -0.67 -9.29
C TYR A 45 4.69 -1.41 -9.94
N SER A 46 4.81 -2.70 -10.13
CA SER A 46 3.72 -3.45 -10.72
C SER A 46 2.55 -3.59 -9.75
N ASN A 47 2.76 -3.33 -8.47
CA ASN A 47 1.70 -3.37 -7.48
C ASN A 47 1.07 -2.01 -7.26
N ILE A 48 1.52 -1.00 -8.00
CA ILE A 48 0.94 0.33 -7.89
C ILE A 48 -0.19 0.43 -8.90
N ASP A 49 -1.39 0.69 -8.40
CA ASP A 49 -2.54 0.77 -9.25
C ASP A 49 -2.67 2.20 -9.76
N GLY A 50 -2.90 2.37 -11.04
CA GLY A 50 -3.02 3.70 -11.60
C GLY A 50 -2.61 3.69 -13.05
N GLN A 51 -3.08 4.66 -13.79
CA GLN A 51 -2.75 4.73 -15.18
C GLN A 51 -1.69 5.74 -15.39
N GLY A 52 -0.61 5.36 -16.01
CA GLY A 52 0.42 6.28 -16.38
C GLY A 52 1.52 6.38 -15.36
N PHE A 53 1.19 6.71 -14.13
CA PHE A 53 2.21 6.90 -13.15
C PHE A 53 2.35 5.71 -12.27
N ARG A 54 3.51 5.15 -12.17
CA ARG A 54 3.79 4.05 -11.26
C ARG A 54 4.95 4.42 -10.37
N SER A 55 4.96 5.64 -9.93
CA SER A 55 5.98 6.09 -9.00
C SER A 55 5.29 6.78 -7.84
N LEU A 56 5.97 6.80 -6.71
CA LEU A 56 5.42 7.39 -5.50
C LEU A 56 6.44 8.37 -4.95
N GLU A 57 5.96 9.35 -4.21
CA GLU A 57 6.83 10.33 -3.63
C GLU A 57 7.03 10.05 -2.16
N GLU A 58 8.17 10.46 -1.65
CA GLU A 58 8.47 10.25 -0.25
C GLU A 58 7.46 10.98 0.61
N GLY A 59 6.90 10.30 1.57
CA GLY A 59 5.90 10.91 2.44
C GLY A 59 4.49 10.92 1.88
N GLN A 60 4.30 10.42 0.67
CA GLN A 60 2.97 10.42 0.09
C GLN A 60 2.07 9.42 0.79
N ARG A 61 0.82 9.81 1.03
CA ARG A 61 -0.14 8.91 1.64
C ARG A 61 -0.72 7.99 0.57
N VAL A 62 -0.77 6.71 0.89
CA VAL A 62 -1.27 5.72 -0.07
C VAL A 62 -2.12 4.69 0.66
N GLU A 63 -2.96 4.04 -0.10
CA GLU A 63 -3.74 2.92 0.40
C GLU A 63 -3.22 1.67 -0.28
N PHE A 64 -3.14 0.59 0.45
CA PHE A 64 -2.62 -0.65 -0.10
C PHE A 64 -3.25 -1.83 0.60
N GLU A 65 -3.04 -3.00 0.04
CA GLU A 65 -3.50 -4.23 0.65
C GLU A 65 -2.28 -5.04 1.07
N PRO A 66 -2.09 -5.30 2.35
CA PRO A 66 -0.95 -6.09 2.78
C PRO A 66 -1.12 -7.54 2.35
N ALA A 67 -0.07 -8.12 1.85
CA ALA A 67 -0.10 -9.51 1.39
C ALA A 67 1.19 -10.19 1.76
N GLN A 68 1.12 -11.49 1.96
CA GLN A 68 2.30 -12.24 2.31
C GLN A 68 3.14 -12.50 1.07
N GLY A 69 4.36 -12.01 1.07
CA GLY A 69 5.28 -12.23 -0.02
C GLY A 69 6.38 -13.18 0.37
N ARG A 70 7.36 -13.34 -0.51
CA ARG A 70 8.43 -14.26 -0.22
C ARG A 70 9.30 -13.79 0.92
N LYS A 71 9.53 -12.51 1.02
CA LYS A 71 10.39 -11.99 2.06
C LYS A 71 9.61 -11.38 3.21
N GLY A 72 8.32 -11.54 3.23
CA GLY A 72 7.50 -10.97 4.27
C GLY A 72 6.33 -10.23 3.67
N LEU A 73 5.72 -9.34 4.42
CA LEU A 73 4.55 -8.62 3.94
C LEU A 73 4.93 -7.64 2.83
N GLU A 74 4.06 -7.55 1.85
CA GLU A 74 4.23 -6.62 0.76
C GLU A 74 2.97 -5.80 0.62
N ALA A 75 3.11 -4.60 0.09
CA ALA A 75 1.96 -3.76 -0.22
C ALA A 75 1.55 -4.02 -1.65
N THR A 76 0.27 -4.36 -1.85
CA THR A 76 -0.25 -4.60 -3.19
C THR A 76 -1.43 -3.70 -3.43
N LYS A 77 -1.81 -3.54 -4.68
CA LYS A 77 -2.93 -2.68 -5.06
C LYS A 77 -2.77 -1.30 -4.46
N VAL A 78 -1.55 -0.77 -4.56
CA VAL A 78 -1.22 0.52 -3.97
C VAL A 78 -1.81 1.63 -4.82
N ARG A 79 -2.41 2.58 -4.17
CA ARG A 79 -3.00 3.71 -4.88
C ARG A 79 -2.90 4.93 -3.99
N PRO A 80 -2.82 6.11 -4.57
CA PRO A 80 -2.75 7.33 -3.75
C PRO A 80 -4.08 7.59 -3.06
N CYS A 81 -3.99 8.11 -1.87
CA CYS A 81 -5.19 8.49 -1.13
C CYS A 81 -5.74 9.83 -1.56
#